data_4a7c480e0aa2f2c3f3a9b945e398d6aa
#
_entry.id   4a7c480e0aa2f2c3f3a9b945e398d6aa
#
_cell.length_a   1.000
_cell.length_b   1.000
_cell.length_c   1.000
_cell.angle_alpha   90.00
_cell.angle_beta   90.00
_cell.angle_gamma   90.00
#
_symmetry.space_group_name_H-M   'P 1'
#
loop_
_entity.id
_entity.type
_entity.pdbx_description
1 polymer ?
#
loop_
_entity_poly.entity_id
_entity_poly.type
_entity_poly.pdbx_seq_one_letter_code
_entity_poly.pdbx_strand_id
1 'polypeptide(L)'
;MTNKYNNWERIERVLEYVQMNANAFAIHIGMQRSENIYHIKRGAFGISEELVERITARFPEINPTWLLSGVGDMLLNNTSNKSIIPFYEQGITQLLNKGDKRLKLSKYQLPYFCDCDAVVRVKAHSMVLPGTAVTDLFVKSIKVEEMVQGNEYLIVLDNEVLWRKIRHVKSAPEQWRLVAYDRVEAPDIFINKSDIRQVWRVIARMAILVS
;
A
#
# COMPACT_ATOMS: atom_id res chain seq x y z
N MET A 1 10.93 12.14 17.88
CA MET A 1 10.45 12.84 16.67
C MET A 1 9.74 14.08 17.13
N THR A 2 10.25 15.25 16.78
CA THR A 2 9.71 16.55 17.20
C THR A 2 8.36 16.78 16.52
N ASN A 3 7.35 17.12 17.33
CA ASN A 3 6.02 17.50 16.83
C ASN A 3 6.16 18.75 15.95
N LYS A 4 5.94 18.62 14.66
CA LYS A 4 6.14 19.67 13.66
C LYS A 4 5.07 20.76 13.72
N TYR A 5 3.90 20.45 14.29
CA TYR A 5 2.74 21.33 14.33
C TYR A 5 2.14 21.40 15.74
N ASN A 6 1.79 22.60 16.20
CA ASN A 6 1.03 22.78 17.44
C ASN A 6 -0.46 22.40 17.25
N ASN A 7 -1.22 22.35 18.35
CA ASN A 7 -2.63 21.94 18.31
C ASN A 7 -3.48 22.83 17.39
N TRP A 8 -3.27 24.14 17.39
CA TRP A 8 -4.02 25.06 16.54
C TRP A 8 -3.66 24.89 15.07
N GLU A 9 -2.39 24.80 14.74
CA GLU A 9 -1.94 24.60 13.36
C GLU A 9 -2.54 23.33 12.74
N ARG A 10 -2.74 22.29 13.53
CA ARG A 10 -3.41 21.06 13.05
C ARG A 10 -4.90 21.30 12.75
N ILE A 11 -5.62 21.98 13.64
CA ILE A 11 -7.02 22.34 13.42
C ILE A 11 -7.14 23.32 12.23
N GLU A 12 -6.29 24.32 12.15
CA GLU A 12 -6.30 25.31 11.06
C GLU A 12 -6.12 24.65 9.70
N ARG A 13 -5.20 23.70 9.57
CA ARG A 13 -5.03 22.93 8.35
C ARG A 13 -6.25 22.09 7.99
N VAL A 14 -6.94 21.53 8.98
CA VAL A 14 -8.20 20.83 8.72
C VAL A 14 -9.26 21.81 8.20
N LEU A 15 -9.40 22.99 8.82
CA LEU A 15 -10.35 24.02 8.39
C LEU A 15 -10.06 24.48 6.94
N GLU A 16 -8.80 24.69 6.60
CA GLU A 16 -8.38 25.02 5.23
C GLU A 16 -8.70 23.90 4.25
N TYR A 17 -8.42 22.65 4.62
CA TYR A 17 -8.70 21.49 3.78
C TYR A 17 -10.17 21.33 3.46
N VAL A 18 -11.03 21.46 4.49
CA VAL A 18 -12.49 21.33 4.33
C VAL A 18 -13.16 22.63 3.86
N GLN A 19 -12.39 23.72 3.70
CA GLN A 19 -12.85 25.04 3.29
C GLN A 19 -13.98 25.61 4.18
N MET A 20 -13.88 25.38 5.49
CA MET A 20 -14.85 25.84 6.47
C MET A 20 -14.23 26.79 7.48
N ASN A 21 -15.00 27.77 7.96
CA ASN A 21 -14.61 28.52 9.15
C ASN A 21 -14.90 27.71 10.43
N ALA A 22 -14.33 28.10 11.56
CA ALA A 22 -14.43 27.37 12.83
C ALA A 22 -15.89 27.15 13.31
N ASN A 23 -16.78 28.09 13.04
CA ASN A 23 -18.19 27.97 13.44
C ASN A 23 -18.92 26.94 12.57
N ALA A 24 -18.80 27.04 11.26
CA ALA A 24 -19.42 26.10 10.33
C ALA A 24 -18.86 24.67 10.55
N PHE A 25 -17.57 24.56 10.78
CA PHE A 25 -16.91 23.29 11.08
C PHE A 25 -17.43 22.65 12.36
N ALA A 26 -17.52 23.42 13.46
CA ALA A 26 -18.05 22.93 14.74
C ALA A 26 -19.47 22.35 14.58
N ILE A 27 -20.36 23.07 13.89
CA ILE A 27 -21.72 22.60 13.62
C ILE A 27 -21.69 21.33 12.77
N HIS A 28 -20.84 21.29 11.74
CA HIS A 28 -20.74 20.16 10.82
C HIS A 28 -20.31 18.87 11.51
N ILE A 29 -19.39 18.94 12.48
CA ILE A 29 -18.95 17.78 13.28
C ILE A 29 -19.86 17.48 14.49
N GLY A 30 -21.05 18.10 14.55
CA GLY A 30 -22.06 17.83 15.56
C GLY A 30 -21.81 18.49 16.92
N MET A 31 -21.05 19.59 16.97
CA MET A 31 -20.88 20.41 18.17
C MET A 31 -21.96 21.49 18.21
N GLN A 32 -22.50 21.75 19.41
CA GLN A 32 -23.49 22.82 19.59
C GLN A 32 -22.88 24.22 19.51
N ARG A 33 -21.60 24.35 19.85
CA ARG A 33 -20.86 25.62 19.92
C ARG A 33 -19.41 25.45 19.49
N SER A 34 -18.84 26.49 18.89
CA SER A 34 -17.44 26.52 18.43
C SER A 34 -16.40 26.89 19.52
N GLU A 35 -16.85 27.07 20.75
CA GLU A 35 -15.99 27.53 21.86
C GLU A 35 -14.75 26.64 22.07
N ASN A 36 -14.90 25.32 21.98
CA ASN A 36 -13.78 24.39 22.10
C ASN A 36 -12.72 24.62 21.04
N ILE A 37 -13.12 24.90 19.80
CA ILE A 37 -12.19 25.20 18.70
C ILE A 37 -11.41 26.50 19.00
N TYR A 38 -12.11 27.53 19.52
CA TYR A 38 -11.47 28.77 19.91
C TYR A 38 -10.58 28.63 21.16
N HIS A 39 -10.89 27.71 22.08
CA HIS A 39 -10.01 27.40 23.21
C HIS A 39 -8.69 26.74 22.74
N ILE A 40 -8.76 25.87 21.73
CA ILE A 40 -7.55 25.30 21.10
C ILE A 40 -6.75 26.41 20.41
N LYS A 41 -7.41 27.34 19.70
CA LYS A 41 -6.77 28.48 19.06
C LYS A 41 -5.99 29.35 20.04
N ARG A 42 -6.54 29.58 21.23
CA ARG A 42 -5.90 30.37 22.29
C ARG A 42 -4.86 29.58 23.11
N GLY A 43 -4.64 28.29 22.78
CA GLY A 43 -3.72 27.40 23.49
C GLY A 43 -4.20 27.00 24.89
N ALA A 44 -5.48 27.24 25.23
CA ALA A 44 -6.05 26.89 26.52
C ALA A 44 -6.31 25.37 26.67
N PHE A 45 -6.61 24.70 25.55
CA PHE A 45 -6.87 23.25 25.52
C PHE A 45 -6.11 22.56 24.39
N GLY A 46 -5.86 21.26 24.59
CA GLY A 46 -5.38 20.36 23.55
C GLY A 46 -6.53 19.82 22.67
N ILE A 47 -6.18 19.05 21.66
CA ILE A 47 -7.14 18.27 20.88
C ILE A 47 -7.48 17.02 21.68
N SER A 48 -8.74 16.84 22.05
CA SER A 48 -9.22 15.66 22.79
C SER A 48 -9.55 14.49 21.84
N GLU A 49 -9.53 13.27 22.35
CA GLU A 49 -9.94 12.07 21.61
C GLU A 49 -11.39 12.20 21.10
N GLU A 50 -12.30 12.72 21.92
CA GLU A 50 -13.69 12.96 21.53
C GLU A 50 -13.80 13.92 20.31
N LEU A 51 -12.98 14.97 20.29
CA LEU A 51 -12.95 15.90 19.16
C LEU A 51 -12.43 15.19 17.90
N VAL A 52 -11.40 14.35 18.05
CA VAL A 52 -10.85 13.55 16.94
C VAL A 52 -11.91 12.58 16.39
N GLU A 53 -12.63 11.85 17.25
CA GLU A 53 -13.70 10.96 16.83
C GLU A 53 -14.79 11.69 16.05
N ARG A 54 -15.22 12.87 16.52
CA ARG A 54 -16.21 13.71 15.82
C ARG A 54 -15.71 14.15 14.45
N ILE A 55 -14.47 14.57 14.36
CA ILE A 55 -13.83 14.99 13.10
C ILE A 55 -13.75 13.82 12.14
N THR A 56 -13.19 12.68 12.57
CA THR A 56 -12.98 11.52 11.71
C THR A 56 -14.27 10.80 11.32
N ALA A 57 -15.33 10.91 12.12
CA ALA A 57 -16.66 10.43 11.75
C ALA A 57 -17.26 11.20 10.55
N ARG A 58 -16.90 12.48 10.37
CA ARG A 58 -17.37 13.32 9.25
C ARG A 58 -16.37 13.40 8.11
N PHE A 59 -15.09 13.30 8.43
CA PHE A 59 -13.97 13.37 7.51
C PHE A 59 -13.06 12.15 7.72
N PRO A 60 -13.47 10.96 7.26
CA PRO A 60 -12.76 9.71 7.50
C PRO A 60 -11.37 9.67 6.87
N GLU A 61 -11.08 10.59 5.94
CA GLU A 61 -9.76 10.76 5.32
C GLU A 61 -8.74 11.46 6.24
N ILE A 62 -9.17 12.10 7.33
CA ILE A 62 -8.26 12.76 8.26
C ILE A 62 -7.65 11.75 9.22
N ASN A 63 -6.32 11.77 9.33
CA ASN A 63 -5.56 10.85 10.17
C ASN A 63 -5.71 11.19 11.66
N PRO A 64 -6.37 10.31 12.47
CA PRO A 64 -6.57 10.56 13.89
C PRO A 64 -5.25 10.67 14.67
N THR A 65 -4.24 9.88 14.30
CA THR A 65 -2.93 9.93 14.95
C THR A 65 -2.24 11.27 14.70
N TRP A 66 -2.32 11.79 13.46
CA TRP A 66 -1.77 13.09 13.16
C TRP A 66 -2.52 14.21 13.90
N LEU A 67 -3.84 14.14 13.97
CA LEU A 67 -4.65 15.12 14.74
C LEU A 67 -4.23 15.17 16.21
N LEU A 68 -4.06 14.01 16.86
CA LEU A 68 -3.69 13.94 18.28
C LEU A 68 -2.24 14.31 18.55
N SER A 69 -1.31 13.79 17.76
CA SER A 69 0.12 13.82 18.07
C SER A 69 0.94 14.70 17.14
N GLY A 70 0.44 15.09 15.97
CA GLY A 70 1.19 15.77 14.92
C GLY A 70 2.19 14.85 14.19
N VAL A 71 2.15 13.54 14.43
CA VAL A 71 3.05 12.57 13.79
C VAL A 71 2.39 11.98 12.54
N GLY A 72 3.13 11.93 11.43
CA GLY A 72 2.65 11.45 10.14
C GLY A 72 2.01 12.54 9.28
N ASP A 73 1.21 12.13 8.30
CA ASP A 73 0.51 13.03 7.39
C ASP A 73 -0.91 13.33 7.89
N MET A 74 -1.40 14.55 7.60
CA MET A 74 -2.73 15.03 7.98
C MET A 74 -3.85 14.14 7.43
N LEU A 75 -3.71 13.74 6.19
CA LEU A 75 -4.64 12.80 5.60
C LEU A 75 -4.12 11.40 5.85
N LEU A 76 -5.00 10.53 6.32
CA LEU A 76 -4.78 9.12 6.10
C LEU A 76 -4.46 9.05 4.63
N ASN A 77 -3.29 8.53 4.24
CA ASN A 77 -2.96 8.33 2.84
C ASN A 77 -4.08 7.51 2.18
N ASN A 78 -5.26 8.12 2.14
CA ASN A 78 -6.25 7.91 1.14
C ASN A 78 -5.58 8.40 -0.12
N THR A 79 -4.79 7.53 -0.68
CA THR A 79 -4.51 7.47 -2.09
C THR A 79 -5.86 7.37 -2.81
N SER A 80 -6.70 8.40 -2.64
CA SER A 80 -7.97 8.49 -3.38
C SER A 80 -7.75 8.53 -4.90
N ASN A 81 -6.50 8.65 -5.34
CA ASN A 81 -6.05 8.33 -6.69
C ASN A 81 -5.31 6.99 -6.82
N LYS A 82 -4.89 6.33 -5.70
CA LYS A 82 -4.30 4.98 -5.70
C LYS A 82 -5.29 3.87 -5.37
N SER A 83 -6.52 4.18 -4.99
CA SER A 83 -7.53 3.14 -4.71
C SER A 83 -7.98 2.38 -5.97
N ILE A 84 -7.62 2.87 -7.16
CA ILE A 84 -7.87 2.18 -8.42
C ILE A 84 -6.51 1.95 -9.09
N ILE A 85 -6.05 0.72 -9.10
CA ILE A 85 -4.76 0.32 -9.62
C ILE A 85 -4.91 -0.65 -10.81
N PRO A 86 -3.87 -0.80 -11.63
CA PRO A 86 -3.89 -1.74 -12.73
C PRO A 86 -4.04 -3.19 -12.23
N PHE A 87 -4.89 -3.94 -12.91
CA PHE A 87 -5.12 -5.35 -12.65
C PHE A 87 -4.69 -6.19 -13.85
N TYR A 88 -3.66 -6.99 -13.65
CA TYR A 88 -3.10 -7.93 -14.61
C TYR A 88 -3.84 -9.27 -14.52
N GLU A 89 -5.03 -9.33 -15.10
CA GLU A 89 -5.97 -10.45 -14.96
C GLU A 89 -5.54 -11.70 -15.72
N GLN A 90 -4.81 -11.54 -16.82
CA GLN A 90 -4.38 -12.66 -17.68
C GLN A 90 -3.07 -13.31 -17.21
N GLY A 91 -2.54 -12.89 -16.06
CA GLY A 91 -1.39 -13.50 -15.42
C GLY A 91 -0.13 -12.67 -15.38
N ILE A 92 0.90 -13.25 -14.76
CA ILE A 92 2.17 -12.57 -14.49
C ILE A 92 2.92 -12.16 -15.77
N THR A 93 2.72 -12.88 -16.87
CA THR A 93 3.36 -12.58 -18.16
C THR A 93 2.96 -11.24 -18.75
N GLN A 94 1.82 -10.67 -18.35
CA GLN A 94 1.43 -9.32 -18.75
C GLN A 94 2.42 -8.25 -18.26
N LEU A 95 3.20 -8.54 -17.21
CA LEU A 95 4.25 -7.62 -16.72
C LEU A 95 5.41 -7.44 -17.70
N LEU A 96 5.65 -8.42 -18.59
CA LEU A 96 6.66 -8.29 -19.65
C LEU A 96 6.32 -7.17 -20.63
N ASN A 97 5.02 -6.96 -20.83
CA ASN A 97 4.49 -5.97 -21.79
C ASN A 97 4.10 -4.65 -21.10
N LYS A 98 4.58 -4.41 -19.88
CA LYS A 98 4.33 -3.18 -19.16
C LYS A 98 4.86 -1.99 -19.96
N GLY A 99 3.96 -1.07 -20.33
CA GLY A 99 4.28 0.07 -21.20
C GLY A 99 3.75 -0.08 -22.63
N ASP A 100 3.30 -1.27 -23.04
CA ASP A 100 2.56 -1.40 -24.30
C ASP A 100 1.19 -0.72 -24.17
N LYS A 101 1.00 0.37 -24.92
CA LYS A 101 -0.26 1.15 -24.95
C LYS A 101 -1.46 0.34 -25.43
N ARG A 102 -1.24 -0.80 -26.08
CA ARG A 102 -2.29 -1.73 -26.53
C ARG A 102 -2.80 -2.64 -25.43
N LEU A 103 -2.03 -2.76 -24.33
CA LEU A 103 -2.41 -3.59 -23.20
C LEU A 103 -3.55 -2.92 -22.44
N LYS A 104 -4.77 -3.44 -22.61
CA LYS A 104 -5.93 -3.03 -21.83
C LYS A 104 -5.90 -3.73 -20.48
N LEU A 105 -5.63 -2.98 -19.43
CA LEU A 105 -5.67 -3.48 -18.05
C LEU A 105 -7.03 -3.17 -17.42
N SER A 106 -7.57 -4.15 -16.71
CA SER A 106 -8.70 -3.93 -15.81
C SER A 106 -8.26 -3.06 -14.63
N LYS A 107 -9.25 -2.47 -13.95
CA LYS A 107 -9.00 -1.66 -12.75
C LYS A 107 -9.43 -2.45 -11.52
N TYR A 108 -8.59 -2.43 -10.50
CA TYR A 108 -8.88 -3.05 -9.21
C TYR A 108 -9.04 -1.98 -8.14
N GLN A 109 -10.14 -2.05 -7.38
CA GLN A 109 -10.33 -1.17 -6.23
C GLN A 109 -9.65 -1.79 -5.01
N LEU A 110 -8.66 -1.10 -4.48
CA LEU A 110 -7.88 -1.58 -3.35
C LEU A 110 -8.68 -1.55 -2.04
N PRO A 111 -8.51 -2.57 -1.19
CA PRO A 111 -8.81 -2.44 0.22
C PRO A 111 -7.97 -1.31 0.84
N TYR A 112 -8.56 -0.55 1.75
CA TYR A 112 -7.94 0.62 2.39
C TYR A 112 -6.61 0.33 3.11
N PHE A 113 -6.36 -0.93 3.48
CA PHE A 113 -5.16 -1.37 4.21
C PHE A 113 -4.01 -1.80 3.30
N CYS A 114 -4.16 -1.75 1.98
CA CYS A 114 -3.17 -2.28 1.05
C CYS A 114 -2.47 -1.15 0.29
N ASP A 115 -1.20 -0.88 0.66
CA ASP A 115 -0.34 0.04 -0.08
C ASP A 115 0.42 -0.76 -1.17
N CYS A 116 -0.22 -0.94 -2.33
CA CYS A 116 0.36 -1.61 -3.48
C CYS A 116 0.12 -0.82 -4.77
N ASP A 117 0.90 -1.14 -5.81
CA ASP A 117 0.89 -0.40 -7.07
C ASP A 117 0.16 -1.17 -8.19
N ALA A 118 -0.06 -2.48 -8.00
CA ALA A 118 -0.78 -3.34 -8.94
C ALA A 118 -1.35 -4.58 -8.27
N VAL A 119 -2.35 -5.20 -8.92
CA VAL A 119 -2.79 -6.57 -8.62
C VAL A 119 -2.48 -7.46 -9.82
N VAL A 120 -1.96 -8.65 -9.55
CA VAL A 120 -1.61 -9.62 -10.58
C VAL A 120 -2.28 -10.94 -10.28
N ARG A 121 -3.14 -11.43 -11.18
CA ARG A 121 -3.80 -12.72 -11.06
C ARG A 121 -2.87 -13.85 -11.48
N VAL A 122 -2.78 -14.86 -10.65
CA VAL A 122 -1.97 -16.07 -10.93
C VAL A 122 -2.88 -17.29 -10.88
N LYS A 123 -2.82 -18.09 -11.94
CA LYS A 123 -3.50 -19.37 -12.04
C LYS A 123 -2.43 -20.47 -12.06
N ALA A 124 -2.68 -21.59 -11.37
CA ALA A 124 -1.81 -22.76 -11.34
C ALA A 124 -0.31 -22.44 -11.43
N HIS A 125 0.34 -22.27 -10.31
CA HIS A 125 1.75 -21.88 -10.25
C HIS A 125 2.45 -22.57 -9.08
N SER A 126 3.73 -22.87 -9.20
CA SER A 126 4.56 -23.51 -8.18
C SER A 126 4.64 -22.77 -6.83
N MET A 127 4.16 -21.54 -6.78
CA MET A 127 4.00 -20.74 -5.55
C MET A 127 2.57 -20.72 -5.02
N VAL A 128 1.62 -21.36 -5.71
CA VAL A 128 0.21 -21.48 -5.30
C VAL A 128 0.06 -22.67 -4.37
N LEU A 129 -0.65 -22.50 -3.27
CA LEU A 129 -0.93 -23.60 -2.35
C LEU A 129 -1.88 -24.63 -3.00
N PRO A 130 -1.72 -25.92 -2.70
CA PRO A 130 -2.65 -26.96 -3.17
C PRO A 130 -4.11 -26.61 -2.83
N GLY A 131 -5.03 -26.91 -3.75
CA GLY A 131 -6.46 -26.59 -3.57
C GLY A 131 -6.86 -25.16 -3.90
N THR A 132 -5.93 -24.32 -4.38
CA THR A 132 -6.20 -22.96 -4.79
C THR A 132 -6.32 -22.84 -6.31
N ALA A 133 -7.47 -22.37 -6.82
CA ALA A 133 -7.68 -22.21 -8.26
C ALA A 133 -7.00 -20.97 -8.83
N VAL A 134 -7.08 -19.88 -8.07
CA VAL A 134 -6.61 -18.55 -8.49
C VAL A 134 -6.07 -17.80 -7.28
N THR A 135 -4.99 -17.08 -7.47
CA THR A 135 -4.43 -16.18 -6.43
C THR A 135 -4.23 -14.79 -7.03
N ASP A 136 -4.80 -13.79 -6.39
CA ASP A 136 -4.53 -12.40 -6.70
C ASP A 136 -3.41 -11.89 -5.77
N LEU A 137 -2.31 -11.45 -6.39
CA LEU A 137 -1.14 -10.92 -5.72
C LEU A 137 -1.21 -9.40 -5.71
N PHE A 138 -1.18 -8.81 -4.54
CA PHE A 138 -1.05 -7.37 -4.32
C PHE A 138 0.43 -7.04 -4.26
N VAL A 139 0.91 -6.24 -5.21
CA VAL A 139 2.34 -6.06 -5.41
C VAL A 139 2.74 -4.58 -5.41
N LYS A 140 3.92 -4.31 -4.86
CA LYS A 140 4.54 -2.99 -4.82
C LYS A 140 5.83 -3.00 -5.62
N SER A 141 5.98 -2.04 -6.53
CA SER A 141 7.21 -1.85 -7.29
C SER A 141 8.32 -1.35 -6.36
N ILE A 142 9.47 -2.00 -6.41
CA ILE A 142 10.64 -1.65 -5.61
C ILE A 142 11.89 -1.69 -6.49
N LYS A 143 13.01 -1.18 -5.97
CA LYS A 143 14.32 -1.33 -6.60
C LYS A 143 14.94 -2.68 -6.22
N VAL A 144 15.86 -3.17 -7.06
CA VAL A 144 16.54 -4.45 -6.83
C VAL A 144 17.35 -4.43 -5.52
N GLU A 145 17.92 -3.26 -5.16
CA GLU A 145 18.68 -3.04 -3.94
C GLU A 145 17.84 -3.14 -2.66
N GLU A 146 16.53 -2.96 -2.78
CA GLU A 146 15.57 -3.05 -1.66
C GLU A 146 15.06 -4.48 -1.41
N MET A 147 15.54 -5.44 -2.20
CA MET A 147 15.15 -6.85 -2.04
C MET A 147 15.74 -7.44 -0.76
N VAL A 148 14.89 -8.06 0.05
CA VAL A 148 15.25 -8.69 1.34
C VAL A 148 14.96 -10.18 1.28
N GLN A 149 15.95 -11.01 1.68
CA GLN A 149 15.77 -12.46 1.68
C GLN A 149 14.58 -12.91 2.53
N GLY A 150 13.92 -13.96 2.08
CA GLY A 150 12.74 -14.53 2.75
C GLY A 150 11.41 -13.97 2.28
N ASN A 151 11.40 -12.81 1.66
CA ASN A 151 10.20 -12.23 1.05
C ASN A 151 9.91 -12.85 -0.33
N GLU A 152 8.68 -12.65 -0.76
CA GLU A 152 8.18 -13.08 -2.07
C GLU A 152 8.21 -11.92 -3.06
N TYR A 153 8.60 -12.23 -4.30
CA TYR A 153 8.70 -11.24 -5.36
C TYR A 153 8.17 -11.78 -6.69
N LEU A 154 7.59 -10.90 -7.50
CA LEU A 154 7.52 -11.08 -8.93
C LEU A 154 8.77 -10.43 -9.52
N ILE A 155 9.58 -11.24 -10.18
CA ILE A 155 10.86 -10.86 -10.76
C ILE A 155 10.72 -10.91 -12.28
N VAL A 156 10.87 -9.77 -12.93
CA VAL A 156 10.77 -9.63 -14.38
C VAL A 156 12.17 -9.70 -14.96
N LEU A 157 12.42 -10.71 -15.76
CA LEU A 157 13.61 -10.90 -16.58
C LEU A 157 13.28 -10.49 -18.03
N ASP A 158 14.19 -10.71 -18.94
CA ASP A 158 14.02 -10.34 -20.35
C ASP A 158 12.81 -11.02 -21.00
N ASN A 159 12.66 -12.32 -20.77
CA ASN A 159 11.69 -13.17 -21.47
C ASN A 159 10.71 -13.87 -20.54
N GLU A 160 10.84 -13.69 -19.24
CA GLU A 160 9.99 -14.38 -18.27
C GLU A 160 9.73 -13.54 -17.01
N VAL A 161 8.67 -13.90 -16.31
CA VAL A 161 8.35 -13.39 -14.98
C VAL A 161 8.27 -14.55 -14.02
N LEU A 162 9.04 -14.46 -12.94
CA LEU A 162 9.12 -15.49 -11.92
C LEU A 162 8.49 -15.00 -10.62
N TRP A 163 7.57 -15.76 -10.05
CA TRP A 163 7.10 -15.55 -8.69
C TRP A 163 7.85 -16.51 -7.77
N ARG A 164 8.71 -15.99 -6.89
CA ARG A 164 9.60 -16.76 -6.02
C ARG A 164 9.88 -16.05 -4.69
N LYS A 165 10.28 -16.85 -3.70
CA LYS A 165 11.04 -16.35 -2.55
C LYS A 165 12.50 -16.23 -2.90
N ILE A 166 13.20 -15.24 -2.31
CA ILE A 166 14.63 -15.09 -2.54
C ILE A 166 15.45 -15.51 -1.33
N ARG A 167 16.65 -16.02 -1.60
CA ARG A 167 17.68 -16.36 -0.62
C ARG A 167 19.03 -15.84 -1.10
N HIS A 168 19.88 -15.42 -0.16
CA HIS A 168 21.26 -15.08 -0.45
C HIS A 168 22.06 -16.32 -0.85
N VAL A 169 22.99 -16.14 -1.77
CA VAL A 169 23.99 -17.13 -2.16
C VAL A 169 25.31 -16.71 -1.52
N LYS A 170 25.75 -17.40 -0.45
CA LYS A 170 26.95 -17.03 0.31
C LYS A 170 28.23 -16.98 -0.55
N SER A 171 28.36 -17.88 -1.53
CA SER A 171 29.50 -17.98 -2.44
C SER A 171 29.43 -17.01 -3.63
N ALA A 172 28.28 -16.37 -3.87
CA ALA A 172 28.05 -15.46 -4.99
C ALA A 172 27.10 -14.32 -4.57
N PRO A 173 27.62 -13.24 -3.93
CA PRO A 173 26.80 -12.14 -3.42
C PRO A 173 25.98 -11.41 -4.51
N GLU A 174 26.42 -11.48 -5.78
CA GLU A 174 25.75 -10.89 -6.94
C GLU A 174 24.57 -11.72 -7.44
N GLN A 175 24.32 -12.89 -6.82
CA GLN A 175 23.26 -13.77 -7.23
C GLN A 175 22.16 -13.87 -6.16
N TRP A 176 20.94 -14.10 -6.64
CA TRP A 176 19.85 -14.57 -5.84
C TRP A 176 19.53 -16.03 -6.15
N ARG A 177 19.27 -16.81 -5.10
CA ARG A 177 18.64 -18.12 -5.19
C ARG A 177 17.15 -17.94 -5.06
N LEU A 178 16.41 -18.30 -6.08
CA LEU A 178 14.96 -18.21 -6.18
C LEU A 178 14.35 -19.56 -5.79
N VAL A 179 13.47 -19.56 -4.79
CA VAL A 179 12.89 -20.76 -4.18
C VAL A 179 11.39 -20.75 -4.38
N ALA A 180 10.84 -21.86 -4.85
CA ALA A 180 9.40 -22.12 -4.92
C ALA A 180 8.87 -22.77 -3.62
N TYR A 181 7.55 -22.79 -3.42
CA TYR A 181 6.93 -23.63 -2.39
C TYR A 181 6.98 -25.08 -2.79
N ASP A 182 6.60 -25.38 -4.01
CA ASP A 182 6.76 -26.71 -4.58
C ASP A 182 8.12 -26.83 -5.27
N ARG A 183 9.04 -27.48 -4.58
CA ARG A 183 10.40 -27.70 -5.08
C ARG A 183 10.53 -28.93 -5.97
N VAL A 184 9.53 -29.78 -6.00
CA VAL A 184 9.52 -30.96 -6.86
C VAL A 184 9.20 -30.55 -8.29
N GLU A 185 8.14 -29.75 -8.45
CA GLU A 185 7.74 -29.24 -9.76
C GLU A 185 8.54 -28.03 -10.23
N ALA A 186 9.11 -27.25 -9.27
CA ALA A 186 9.87 -26.05 -9.59
C ALA A 186 11.16 -25.99 -8.78
N PRO A 187 12.28 -26.50 -9.33
CA PRO A 187 13.57 -26.46 -8.69
C PRO A 187 14.04 -25.02 -8.43
N ASP A 188 14.99 -24.89 -7.51
CA ASP A 188 15.62 -23.62 -7.23
C ASP A 188 16.38 -23.08 -8.45
N ILE A 189 16.23 -21.80 -8.71
CA ILE A 189 16.85 -21.09 -9.84
C ILE A 189 17.86 -20.09 -9.29
N PHE A 190 19.00 -19.93 -9.94
CA PHE A 190 19.99 -18.90 -9.62
C PHE A 190 20.00 -17.86 -10.72
N ILE A 191 19.88 -16.59 -10.34
CA ILE A 191 19.89 -15.46 -11.27
C ILE A 191 20.90 -14.41 -10.79
N ASN A 192 21.50 -13.66 -11.72
CA ASN A 192 22.28 -12.50 -11.36
C ASN A 192 21.35 -11.32 -11.07
N LYS A 193 21.72 -10.48 -10.14
CA LYS A 193 20.96 -9.25 -9.84
C LYS A 193 20.87 -8.32 -11.04
N SER A 194 21.91 -8.30 -11.89
CA SER A 194 21.98 -7.54 -13.14
C SER A 194 20.93 -7.94 -14.18
N ASP A 195 20.44 -9.18 -14.13
CA ASP A 195 19.49 -9.71 -15.11
C ASP A 195 18.04 -9.31 -14.79
N ILE A 196 17.83 -8.71 -13.61
CA ILE A 196 16.51 -8.27 -13.15
C ILE A 196 16.17 -6.92 -13.77
N ARG A 197 15.16 -6.88 -14.64
CA ARG A 197 14.64 -5.65 -15.23
C ARG A 197 13.69 -4.89 -14.31
N GLN A 198 12.82 -5.61 -13.64
CA GLN A 198 11.86 -5.06 -12.69
C GLN A 198 11.62 -6.06 -11.58
N VAL A 199 11.30 -5.54 -10.40
CA VAL A 199 10.93 -6.36 -9.25
C VAL A 199 9.73 -5.75 -8.53
N TRP A 200 8.83 -6.62 -8.12
CA TRP A 200 7.64 -6.27 -7.38
C TRP A 200 7.57 -7.12 -6.12
N ARG A 201 7.55 -6.47 -4.97
CA ARG A 201 7.38 -7.17 -3.69
C ARG A 201 5.90 -7.57 -3.53
N VAL A 202 5.65 -8.83 -3.20
CA VAL A 202 4.32 -9.29 -2.82
C VAL A 202 4.02 -8.79 -1.41
N ILE A 203 2.99 -7.94 -1.29
CA ILE A 203 2.56 -7.34 -0.01
C ILE A 203 1.49 -8.20 0.64
N ALA A 204 0.55 -8.68 -0.17
CA ALA A 204 -0.53 -9.55 0.25
C ALA A 204 -0.95 -10.47 -0.88
N ARG A 205 -1.71 -11.52 -0.54
CA ARG A 205 -2.32 -12.41 -1.51
C ARG A 205 -3.72 -12.79 -1.07
N MET A 206 -4.60 -12.91 -2.04
CA MET A 206 -5.97 -13.39 -1.87
C MET A 206 -6.14 -14.65 -2.69
N ALA A 207 -6.34 -15.78 -2.03
CA ALA A 207 -6.56 -17.06 -2.67
C ALA A 207 -8.07 -17.33 -2.84
N ILE A 208 -8.46 -17.77 -4.02
CA ILE A 208 -9.80 -18.25 -4.30
C ILE A 208 -9.73 -19.78 -4.28
N LEU A 209 -10.39 -20.38 -3.28
CA LEU A 209 -10.43 -21.83 -3.14
C LEU A 209 -11.40 -22.43 -4.15
N VAL A 210 -11.06 -23.62 -4.68
CA VAL A 210 -12.00 -24.43 -5.45
C VAL A 210 -12.85 -25.19 -4.46
N SER A 211 -14.16 -25.02 -4.51
CA SER A 211 -15.13 -25.87 -3.80
C SER A 211 -15.36 -27.17 -4.55
#